data_e90e96b37a3b494c91ed70d403a0eff9
#
_entry.id   e90e96b37a3b494c91ed70d403a0eff9
#
_cell.length_a   1.000
_cell.length_b   1.000
_cell.length_c   1.000
_cell.angle_alpha   90.00
_cell.angle_beta   90.00
_cell.angle_gamma   90.00
#
_symmetry.space_group_name_H-M   'P 1'
#
loop_
_entity.id
_entity.type
_entity.pdbx_description
1 polymer ?
#
loop_
_entity_poly.entity_id
_entity_poly.type
_entity_poly.pdbx_seq_one_letter_code
_entity_poly.pdbx_strand_id
1 'polypeptide(L)'
;MHKTFLTPIDREDIYALVNKMDSIMDVIEATAVRLHLYKVKKTSDEIIKQAKILNDSIKKVKSIVHAMRNMKNSEMILADCVEINTLENAGDIVLRTIMANLFENEKDAIELIKWKDIFQLLEEAIDVCEDVSNIVEGIVLKHA
;
A
#
# COMPACT_ATOMS: atom_id res chain seq x y z
N MET A 1 33.55 -23.77 5.02
CA MET A 1 32.98 -22.72 5.85
C MET A 1 31.56 -22.40 5.41
N HIS A 2 30.64 -22.59 6.28
CA HIS A 2 29.21 -22.56 5.94
C HIS A 2 28.60 -21.18 6.22
N LYS A 3 29.04 -20.20 5.45
CA LYS A 3 28.55 -18.83 5.57
C LYS A 3 27.05 -18.70 5.19
N THR A 4 26.54 -19.69 4.48
CA THR A 4 25.16 -19.72 4.01
C THR A 4 24.15 -19.99 5.11
N PHE A 5 24.56 -20.40 6.29
CA PHE A 5 23.65 -20.66 7.40
C PHE A 5 23.16 -19.40 8.06
N LEU A 6 23.85 -18.32 7.81
CA LEU A 6 23.48 -17.02 8.35
C LEU A 6 22.61 -16.29 7.35
N THR A 7 21.48 -16.90 6.99
CA THR A 7 20.44 -16.17 6.28
C THR A 7 19.98 -15.09 7.26
N PRO A 8 20.18 -13.82 6.92
CA PRO A 8 19.81 -12.74 7.84
C PRO A 8 18.30 -12.64 8.06
N ILE A 9 17.50 -13.34 7.26
CA ILE A 9 16.04 -13.25 7.30
C ILE A 9 15.46 -14.66 7.33
N ASP A 10 14.53 -14.90 8.26
CA ASP A 10 13.83 -16.16 8.36
C ASP A 10 12.98 -16.45 7.12
N ARG A 11 12.88 -17.72 6.76
CA ARG A 11 12.09 -18.18 5.64
C ARG A 11 10.62 -17.77 5.73
N GLU A 12 10.06 -17.83 6.94
CA GLU A 12 8.68 -17.44 7.21
C GLU A 12 8.46 -15.95 6.97
N ASP A 13 9.43 -15.12 7.34
CA ASP A 13 9.37 -13.68 7.12
C ASP A 13 9.45 -13.35 5.63
N ILE A 14 10.32 -14.03 4.88
CA ILE A 14 10.41 -13.87 3.43
C ILE A 14 9.09 -14.26 2.76
N TYR A 15 8.51 -15.37 3.19
CA TYR A 15 7.23 -15.85 2.64
C TYR A 15 6.10 -14.85 2.90
N ALA A 16 6.00 -14.35 4.14
CA ALA A 16 5.01 -13.34 4.51
C ALA A 16 5.19 -12.05 3.69
N LEU A 17 6.43 -11.61 3.51
CA LEU A 17 6.75 -10.42 2.74
C LEU A 17 6.33 -10.55 1.28
N VAL A 18 6.72 -11.67 0.64
CA VAL A 18 6.39 -11.92 -0.76
C VAL A 18 4.87 -11.99 -0.96
N ASN A 19 4.16 -12.65 -0.06
CA ASN A 19 2.70 -12.76 -0.14
C ASN A 19 2.02 -11.38 -0.02
N LYS A 20 2.49 -10.53 0.88
CA LYS A 20 1.93 -9.18 1.01
C LYS A 20 2.25 -8.30 -0.19
N MET A 21 3.45 -8.43 -0.75
CA MET A 21 3.80 -7.71 -1.98
C MET A 21 2.94 -8.16 -3.15
N ASP A 22 2.66 -9.46 -3.26
CA ASP A 22 1.75 -10.00 -4.26
C ASP A 22 0.33 -9.44 -4.08
N SER A 23 -0.12 -9.29 -2.84
CA SER A 23 -1.42 -8.70 -2.53
C SER A 23 -1.56 -7.25 -3.01
N ILE A 24 -0.48 -6.47 -3.00
CA ILE A 24 -0.50 -5.11 -3.57
C ILE A 24 -0.88 -5.18 -5.06
N MET A 25 -0.23 -6.07 -5.79
CA MET A 25 -0.48 -6.25 -7.22
C MET A 25 -1.92 -6.72 -7.48
N ASP A 26 -2.41 -7.65 -6.68
CA ASP A 26 -3.78 -8.16 -6.81
C ASP A 26 -4.83 -7.05 -6.64
N VAL A 27 -4.64 -6.19 -5.65
CA VAL A 27 -5.58 -5.08 -5.39
C VAL A 27 -5.51 -4.02 -6.50
N ILE A 28 -4.31 -3.74 -7.01
CA ILE A 28 -4.14 -2.82 -8.15
C ILE A 28 -4.83 -3.38 -9.39
N GLU A 29 -4.65 -4.67 -9.67
CA GLU A 29 -5.34 -5.34 -10.76
C GLU A 29 -6.86 -5.27 -10.59
N ALA A 30 -7.37 -5.57 -9.41
CA ALA A 30 -8.79 -5.47 -9.10
C ALA A 30 -9.31 -4.05 -9.36
N THR A 31 -8.56 -3.02 -8.98
CA THR A 31 -8.91 -1.62 -9.23
C THR A 31 -8.99 -1.33 -10.73
N ALA A 32 -8.00 -1.75 -11.49
CA ALA A 32 -7.98 -1.57 -12.95
C ALA A 32 -9.16 -2.27 -13.62
N VAL A 33 -9.46 -3.50 -13.19
CA VAL A 33 -10.62 -4.27 -13.69
C VAL A 33 -11.92 -3.53 -13.39
N ARG A 34 -12.09 -2.97 -12.19
CA ARG A 34 -13.29 -2.20 -11.82
C ARG A 34 -13.45 -0.94 -12.67
N LEU A 35 -12.36 -0.21 -12.91
CA LEU A 35 -12.39 0.97 -13.78
C LEU A 35 -12.92 0.62 -15.17
N HIS A 36 -12.50 -0.52 -15.71
CA HIS A 36 -12.93 -1.01 -17.01
C HIS A 36 -14.39 -1.49 -16.97
N LEU A 37 -14.73 -2.38 -16.03
CA LEU A 37 -16.07 -2.96 -15.91
C LEU A 37 -17.14 -1.89 -15.66
N TYR A 38 -16.83 -0.90 -14.85
CA TYR A 38 -17.76 0.17 -14.51
C TYR A 38 -17.81 1.26 -15.57
N LYS A 39 -17.02 1.14 -16.64
CA LYS A 39 -16.95 2.11 -17.74
C LYS A 39 -16.69 3.53 -17.24
N VAL A 40 -15.75 3.63 -16.31
CA VAL A 40 -15.34 4.93 -15.77
C VAL A 40 -14.68 5.74 -16.87
N LYS A 41 -15.24 6.92 -17.14
CA LYS A 41 -14.77 7.80 -18.23
C LYS A 41 -14.18 9.10 -17.74
N LYS A 42 -14.40 9.44 -16.49
CA LYS A 42 -13.95 10.69 -15.90
C LYS A 42 -13.05 10.42 -14.73
N THR A 43 -12.08 11.29 -14.55
CA THR A 43 -11.27 11.30 -13.35
C THR A 43 -11.68 12.49 -12.47
N SER A 44 -11.23 12.51 -11.25
CA SER A 44 -11.42 13.60 -10.31
C SER A 44 -10.11 13.90 -9.61
N ASP A 45 -10.00 15.09 -9.02
CA ASP A 45 -8.80 15.45 -8.25
C ASP A 45 -8.58 14.49 -7.08
N GLU A 46 -9.67 14.01 -6.49
CA GLU A 46 -9.65 13.09 -5.37
C GLU A 46 -9.04 11.73 -5.75
N ILE A 47 -9.43 11.17 -6.89
CA ILE A 47 -8.87 9.90 -7.34
C ILE A 47 -7.40 10.04 -7.71
N ILE A 48 -7.02 11.16 -8.31
CA ILE A 48 -5.63 11.46 -8.63
C ILE A 48 -4.82 11.56 -7.33
N LYS A 49 -5.36 12.25 -6.33
CA LYS A 49 -4.71 12.38 -5.02
C LYS A 49 -4.51 11.03 -4.35
N GLN A 50 -5.53 10.18 -4.35
CA GLN A 50 -5.45 8.84 -3.75
C GLN A 50 -4.46 7.96 -4.51
N ALA A 51 -4.49 8.00 -5.84
CA ALA A 51 -3.54 7.26 -6.68
C ALA A 51 -2.10 7.72 -6.46
N LYS A 52 -1.88 9.01 -6.23
CA LYS A 52 -0.56 9.56 -5.92
C LYS A 52 -0.05 9.05 -4.57
N ILE A 53 -0.90 9.02 -3.56
CA ILE A 53 -0.55 8.47 -2.24
C ILE A 53 -0.14 7.00 -2.39
N LEU A 54 -0.91 6.21 -3.14
CA LEU A 54 -0.59 4.81 -3.42
C LEU A 54 0.76 4.68 -4.12
N ASN A 55 0.99 5.47 -5.16
CA ASN A 55 2.25 5.44 -5.91
C ASN A 55 3.45 5.79 -5.01
N ASP A 56 3.32 6.79 -4.17
CA ASP A 56 4.37 7.17 -3.22
C ASP A 56 4.61 6.06 -2.19
N SER A 57 3.55 5.40 -1.72
CA SER A 57 3.64 4.25 -0.81
C SER A 57 4.40 3.08 -1.45
N ILE A 58 4.09 2.77 -2.72
CA ILE A 58 4.76 1.70 -3.47
C ILE A 58 6.25 2.01 -3.67
N LYS A 59 6.58 3.26 -3.97
CA LYS A 59 7.98 3.68 -4.10
C LYS A 59 8.76 3.46 -2.79
N LYS A 60 8.13 3.75 -1.66
CA LYS A 60 8.73 3.51 -0.35
C LYS A 60 8.84 2.03 -0.04
N VAL A 61 7.84 1.23 -0.39
CA VAL A 61 7.92 -0.24 -0.26
C VAL A 61 9.10 -0.77 -1.05
N LYS A 62 9.26 -0.35 -2.29
CA LYS A 62 10.42 -0.72 -3.11
C LYS A 62 11.74 -0.36 -2.43
N SER A 63 11.81 0.84 -1.88
CA SER A 63 13.00 1.34 -1.19
C SER A 63 13.36 0.48 0.02
N ILE A 64 12.41 0.19 0.90
CA ILE A 64 12.68 -0.60 2.12
C ILE A 64 13.04 -2.04 1.80
N VAL A 65 12.36 -2.66 0.84
CA VAL A 65 12.66 -4.05 0.45
C VAL A 65 14.04 -4.14 -0.17
N HIS A 66 14.39 -3.20 -1.04
CA HIS A 66 15.72 -3.14 -1.63
C HIS A 66 16.82 -2.94 -0.60
N ALA A 67 16.58 -2.05 0.37
CA ALA A 67 17.54 -1.74 1.43
C ALA A 67 17.79 -2.91 2.39
N MET A 68 16.87 -3.88 2.46
CA MET A 68 17.05 -5.08 3.29
C MET A 68 18.24 -5.95 2.87
N ARG A 69 18.78 -5.75 1.68
CA ARG A 69 20.03 -6.41 1.27
C ARG A 69 21.19 -6.10 2.20
N ASN A 70 21.14 -4.95 2.84
CA ASN A 70 22.13 -4.51 3.80
C ASN A 70 21.45 -4.02 5.07
N MET A 71 21.36 -4.87 6.07
CA MET A 71 20.71 -4.56 7.33
C MET A 71 21.42 -3.48 8.16
N LYS A 72 22.58 -3.03 7.73
CA LYS A 72 23.25 -1.86 8.32
C LYS A 72 22.47 -0.55 8.05
N ASN A 73 21.59 -0.56 7.07
CA ASN A 73 20.72 0.56 6.76
C ASN A 73 19.43 0.60 7.60
N SER A 74 19.43 -0.05 8.76
CA SER A 74 18.24 -0.21 9.59
C SER A 74 17.56 1.12 9.95
N GLU A 75 18.30 2.15 10.27
CA GLU A 75 17.73 3.47 10.60
C GLU A 75 16.97 4.08 9.42
N MET A 76 17.53 3.97 8.21
CA MET A 76 16.88 4.46 7.00
C MET A 76 15.62 3.65 6.69
N ILE A 77 15.71 2.32 6.83
CA ILE A 77 14.56 1.43 6.62
C ILE A 77 13.42 1.79 7.58
N LEU A 78 13.73 1.94 8.86
CA LEU A 78 12.71 2.30 9.85
C LEU A 78 12.12 3.69 9.61
N ALA A 79 12.93 4.65 9.17
CA ALA A 79 12.44 5.98 8.79
C ALA A 79 11.46 5.91 7.60
N ASP A 80 11.76 5.11 6.59
CA ASP A 80 10.89 4.91 5.45
C ASP A 80 9.60 4.16 5.84
N CYS A 81 9.66 3.25 6.80
CA CYS A 81 8.48 2.60 7.37
C CYS A 81 7.55 3.63 8.04
N VAL A 82 8.10 4.60 8.76
CA VAL A 82 7.32 5.70 9.34
C VAL A 82 6.64 6.53 8.24
N GLU A 83 7.34 6.80 7.15
CA GLU A 83 6.76 7.54 6.02
C GLU A 83 5.62 6.77 5.35
N ILE A 84 5.73 5.45 5.21
CA ILE A 84 4.64 4.61 4.69
C ILE A 84 3.41 4.71 5.60
N ASN A 85 3.60 4.66 6.90
CA ASN A 85 2.51 4.84 7.86
C ASN A 85 1.87 6.22 7.75
N THR A 86 2.67 7.26 7.56
CA THR A 86 2.17 8.62 7.34
C THR A 86 1.33 8.71 6.05
N LEU A 87 1.77 8.05 4.99
CA LEU A 87 1.03 7.99 3.73
C LEU A 87 -0.30 7.24 3.89
N GLU A 88 -0.30 6.15 4.65
CA GLU A 88 -1.53 5.41 4.95
C GLU A 88 -2.53 6.30 5.70
N ASN A 89 -2.09 7.01 6.73
CA ASN A 89 -2.93 7.95 7.46
C ASN A 89 -3.50 9.04 6.54
N ALA A 90 -2.69 9.56 5.62
CA ALA A 90 -3.15 10.54 4.64
C ALA A 90 -4.21 9.93 3.70
N GLY A 91 -4.01 8.70 3.26
CA GLY A 91 -4.96 7.97 2.42
C GLY A 91 -6.29 7.75 3.13
N ASP A 92 -6.26 7.37 4.39
CA ASP A 92 -7.45 7.17 5.19
C ASP A 92 -8.27 8.46 5.35
N ILE A 93 -7.62 9.59 5.59
CA ILE A 93 -8.27 10.90 5.67
C ILE A 93 -8.94 11.25 4.33
N VAL A 94 -8.24 11.04 3.22
CA VAL A 94 -8.80 11.29 1.87
C VAL A 94 -10.03 10.41 1.65
N LEU A 95 -9.95 9.12 1.97
CA LEU A 95 -11.07 8.19 1.83
C LEU A 95 -12.29 8.66 2.63
N ARG A 96 -12.11 9.00 3.90
CA ARG A 96 -13.20 9.47 4.76
C ARG A 96 -13.86 10.72 4.20
N THR A 97 -13.07 11.66 3.74
CA THR A 97 -13.56 12.91 3.15
C THR A 97 -14.38 12.63 1.89
N ILE A 98 -13.87 11.76 1.02
CA ILE A 98 -14.55 11.38 -0.21
C ILE A 98 -15.86 10.64 0.08
N MET A 99 -15.85 9.70 1.02
CA MET A 99 -17.05 8.94 1.40
C MET A 99 -18.14 9.86 1.93
N ALA A 100 -17.78 10.80 2.81
CA ALA A 100 -18.73 11.77 3.33
C ALA A 100 -19.36 12.60 2.20
N ASN A 101 -18.54 13.07 1.27
CA ASN A 101 -19.00 13.86 0.13
C ASN A 101 -19.90 13.04 -0.82
N LEU A 102 -19.50 11.81 -1.13
CA LEU A 102 -20.29 10.92 -1.99
C LEU A 102 -21.68 10.66 -1.42
N PHE A 103 -21.76 10.31 -0.16
CA PHE A 103 -23.06 9.98 0.47
C PHE A 103 -23.96 11.19 0.66
N GLU A 104 -23.38 12.38 0.76
CA GLU A 104 -24.15 13.62 0.88
C GLU A 104 -24.62 14.15 -0.48
N ASN A 105 -23.74 14.13 -1.49
CA ASN A 105 -23.95 14.87 -2.73
C ASN A 105 -24.28 14.02 -3.94
N GLU A 106 -23.84 12.74 -3.98
CA GLU A 106 -24.10 11.89 -5.15
C GLU A 106 -25.53 11.37 -5.10
N LYS A 107 -26.33 11.74 -6.11
CA LYS A 107 -27.75 11.36 -6.20
C LYS A 107 -27.99 10.10 -7.03
N ASP A 108 -27.02 9.72 -7.88
CA ASP A 108 -27.10 8.48 -8.64
C ASP A 108 -26.48 7.34 -7.82
N ALA A 109 -27.33 6.40 -7.39
CA ALA A 109 -26.88 5.27 -6.58
C ALA A 109 -25.84 4.39 -7.28
N ILE A 110 -25.93 4.26 -8.61
CA ILE A 110 -24.96 3.48 -9.39
C ILE A 110 -23.59 4.17 -9.37
N GLU A 111 -23.54 5.48 -9.59
CA GLU A 111 -22.29 6.25 -9.49
C GLU A 111 -21.71 6.19 -8.08
N LEU A 112 -22.56 6.28 -7.06
CA LEU A 112 -22.12 6.15 -5.67
C LEU A 112 -21.42 4.80 -5.45
N ILE A 113 -22.02 3.71 -5.89
CA ILE A 113 -21.47 2.36 -5.74
C ILE A 113 -20.14 2.22 -6.47
N LYS A 114 -20.07 2.69 -7.71
CA LYS A 114 -18.84 2.64 -8.50
C LYS A 114 -17.67 3.32 -7.80
N TRP A 115 -17.86 4.56 -7.41
CA TRP A 115 -16.79 5.35 -6.81
C TRP A 115 -16.43 4.86 -5.42
N LYS A 116 -17.43 4.49 -4.62
CA LYS A 116 -17.19 3.89 -3.31
C LYS A 116 -16.28 2.66 -3.43
N ASP A 117 -16.58 1.76 -4.36
CA ASP A 117 -15.81 0.54 -4.58
C ASP A 117 -14.38 0.85 -5.02
N ILE A 118 -14.21 1.76 -5.98
CA ILE A 118 -12.89 2.15 -6.50
C ILE A 118 -12.02 2.79 -5.42
N PHE A 119 -12.57 3.75 -4.67
CA PHE A 119 -11.81 4.41 -3.61
C PHE A 119 -11.44 3.46 -2.47
N GLN A 120 -12.31 2.53 -2.13
CA GLN A 120 -12.02 1.51 -1.12
C GLN A 120 -10.91 0.56 -1.57
N LEU A 121 -10.87 0.19 -2.86
CA LEU A 121 -9.79 -0.63 -3.41
C LEU A 121 -8.45 0.10 -3.38
N LEU A 122 -8.43 1.39 -3.74
CA LEU A 122 -7.20 2.18 -3.65
C LEU A 122 -6.69 2.27 -2.21
N GLU A 123 -7.57 2.47 -1.25
CA GLU A 123 -7.21 2.50 0.16
C GLU A 123 -6.71 1.13 0.63
N GLU A 124 -7.34 0.05 0.20
CA GLU A 124 -6.89 -1.31 0.50
C GLU A 124 -5.46 -1.53 0.00
N ALA A 125 -5.13 -1.06 -1.20
CA ALA A 125 -3.76 -1.17 -1.72
C ALA A 125 -2.76 -0.38 -0.86
N ILE A 126 -3.15 0.80 -0.37
CA ILE A 126 -2.31 1.61 0.53
C ILE A 126 -2.13 0.89 1.87
N ASP A 127 -3.19 0.29 2.42
CA ASP A 127 -3.14 -0.49 3.65
C ASP A 127 -2.20 -1.69 3.53
N VAL A 128 -2.22 -2.37 2.39
CA VAL A 128 -1.31 -3.50 2.15
C VAL A 128 0.14 -3.03 2.08
N CYS A 129 0.40 -1.83 1.55
CA CYS A 129 1.75 -1.24 1.61
C CYS A 129 2.20 -1.06 3.07
N GLU A 130 1.31 -0.63 3.96
CA GLU A 130 1.61 -0.54 5.39
C GLU A 130 1.86 -1.92 5.99
N ASP A 131 1.08 -2.93 5.60
CA ASP A 131 1.31 -4.31 6.06
C ASP A 131 2.71 -4.79 5.68
N VAL A 132 3.17 -4.51 4.47
CA VAL A 132 4.54 -4.81 4.04
C VAL A 132 5.55 -4.07 4.93
N SER A 133 5.32 -2.81 5.19
CA SER A 133 6.16 -1.99 6.06
C SER A 133 6.26 -2.59 7.47
N ASN A 134 5.14 -3.05 8.02
CA ASN A 134 5.11 -3.67 9.36
C ASN A 134 5.92 -4.97 9.40
N ILE A 135 5.86 -5.78 8.34
CA ILE A 135 6.66 -7.00 8.22
C ILE A 135 8.14 -6.64 8.17
N VAL A 136 8.51 -5.67 7.35
CA VAL A 136 9.91 -5.22 7.21
C VAL A 136 10.44 -4.66 8.54
N GLU A 137 9.65 -3.85 9.22
CA GLU A 137 10.00 -3.33 10.55
C GLU A 137 10.27 -4.48 11.53
N GLY A 138 9.40 -5.48 11.56
CA GLY A 138 9.58 -6.66 12.41
C GLY A 138 10.88 -7.40 12.11
N ILE A 139 11.22 -7.55 10.83
CA ILE A 139 12.47 -8.20 10.41
C ILE A 139 13.68 -7.39 10.86
N VAL A 140 13.66 -6.09 10.64
CA VAL A 140 14.76 -5.18 11.00
C VAL A 140 14.98 -5.20 12.52
N LEU A 141 13.92 -5.17 13.30
CA LEU A 141 14.01 -5.19 14.77
C LEU A 141 14.57 -6.50 15.30
N LYS A 142 14.34 -7.62 14.64
CA LYS A 142 14.94 -8.92 15.01
C LYS A 142 16.46 -8.93 14.81
N HIS A 143 16.97 -8.07 13.93
CA HIS A 143 18.38 -8.03 13.55
C HIS A 143 19.11 -6.80 14.12
N ALA A 144 18.42 -6.03 14.93
CA ALA A 144 18.98 -4.84 15.56
C ALA A 144 19.86 -5.20 16.77
#